data_abaee855aa6fd07787f2e7cd0fdaf9d7
#
_entry.id   abaee855aa6fd07787f2e7cd0fdaf9d7
#
_cell.length_a   1.000
_cell.length_b   1.000
_cell.length_c   1.000
_cell.angle_alpha   90.00
_cell.angle_beta   90.00
_cell.angle_gamma   90.00
#
_symmetry.space_group_name_H-M   'P 1'
#
loop_
_entity.id
_entity.type
_entity.pdbx_description
1 polymer ?
#
loop_
_entity_poly.entity_id
_entity_poly.type
_entity_poly.pdbx_seq_one_letter_code
_entity_poly.pdbx_strand_id
1 'polypeptide(L)'
;MQRLTHKIAQYNPADEELPAPRIGISANRKEGTSCIAETYVNAVLQAGGAPLLLPVTTDLHALTTLVEGLDGLLMSGGGDINPLYLEEEPIKALQDADNLRDEYDILLLQLALNRQIPIFGICRGHQVVNAVLGGTLYQDIYTQAQTTQ
;
A
#
# COMPACT_ATOMS: atom_id res chain seq x y z
N MET A 1 -11.84 -30.40 6.16
CA MET A 1 -10.46 -30.89 6.04
C MET A 1 -10.21 -31.65 4.73
N GLN A 2 -10.96 -32.70 4.36
CA GLN A 2 -10.75 -33.49 3.14
C GLN A 2 -10.69 -32.67 1.83
N ARG A 3 -11.49 -31.60 1.67
CA ARG A 3 -11.44 -30.71 0.46
C ARG A 3 -10.15 -29.91 0.32
N LEU A 4 -9.54 -29.49 1.44
CA LEU A 4 -8.29 -28.72 1.43
C LEU A 4 -7.09 -29.61 1.12
N THR A 5 -7.03 -30.79 1.74
CA THR A 5 -5.98 -31.78 1.48
C THR A 5 -6.02 -32.27 0.01
N HIS A 6 -7.21 -32.39 -0.57
CA HIS A 6 -7.34 -32.77 -1.97
C HIS A 6 -6.83 -31.68 -2.94
N LYS A 7 -7.14 -30.41 -2.68
CA LYS A 7 -6.60 -29.28 -3.49
C LYS A 7 -5.08 -29.19 -3.42
N ILE A 8 -4.51 -29.37 -2.23
CA ILE A 8 -3.04 -29.34 -2.05
C ILE A 8 -2.37 -30.52 -2.76
N ALA A 9 -2.96 -31.71 -2.66
CA ALA A 9 -2.43 -32.93 -3.32
C ALA A 9 -2.48 -32.86 -4.86
N GLN A 10 -3.36 -32.05 -5.43
CA GLN A 10 -3.48 -31.83 -6.87
C GLN A 10 -2.63 -30.66 -7.38
N TYR A 11 -2.12 -29.82 -6.49
CA TYR A 11 -1.27 -28.70 -6.87
C TYR A 11 0.14 -29.21 -7.19
N ASN A 12 0.56 -28.99 -8.42
CA ASN A 12 1.92 -29.25 -8.86
C ASN A 12 2.56 -27.95 -9.36
N PRO A 13 3.52 -27.37 -8.62
CA PRO A 13 4.19 -26.14 -9.03
C PRO A 13 4.88 -26.21 -10.40
N ALA A 14 5.21 -27.43 -10.85
CA ALA A 14 5.85 -27.64 -12.15
C ALA A 14 4.90 -27.49 -13.35
N ASP A 15 3.58 -27.44 -13.10
CA ASP A 15 2.58 -27.19 -14.15
C ASP A 15 2.40 -25.69 -14.46
N GLU A 16 3.03 -24.79 -13.67
CA GLU A 16 3.03 -23.34 -13.90
C GLU A 16 4.33 -22.94 -14.60
N GLU A 17 4.22 -22.22 -15.72
CA GLU A 17 5.38 -21.76 -16.50
C GLU A 17 6.28 -20.78 -15.73
N LEU A 18 5.73 -19.99 -14.80
CA LEU A 18 6.45 -19.06 -13.94
C LEU A 18 5.75 -18.93 -12.58
N PRO A 19 6.51 -18.70 -11.49
CA PRO A 19 5.89 -18.41 -10.20
C PRO A 19 5.11 -17.08 -10.27
N ALA A 20 3.96 -17.02 -9.59
CA ALA A 20 3.15 -15.81 -9.50
C ALA A 20 3.97 -14.63 -8.93
N PRO A 21 3.91 -13.43 -9.53
CA PRO A 21 4.64 -12.26 -9.01
C PRO A 21 4.16 -11.92 -7.60
N ARG A 22 5.11 -11.62 -6.71
CA ARG A 22 4.87 -11.26 -5.32
C ARG A 22 4.53 -9.79 -5.22
N ILE A 23 3.28 -9.48 -4.93
CA ILE A 23 2.77 -8.11 -4.84
C ILE A 23 2.61 -7.73 -3.38
N GLY A 24 3.47 -6.84 -2.90
CA GLY A 24 3.33 -6.24 -1.58
C GLY A 24 2.12 -5.31 -1.55
N ILE A 25 1.28 -5.42 -0.53
CA ILE A 25 0.14 -4.53 -0.30
C ILE A 25 0.40 -3.76 0.99
N SER A 26 0.49 -2.42 0.93
CA SER A 26 0.67 -1.61 2.13
C SER A 26 -0.55 -1.74 3.05
N ALA A 27 -0.32 -2.12 4.33
CA ALA A 27 -1.40 -2.28 5.30
C ALA A 27 -1.96 -0.95 5.76
N ASN A 28 -3.25 -0.93 6.12
CA ASN A 28 -3.86 0.08 6.97
C ASN A 28 -3.53 -0.20 8.44
N ARG A 29 -3.72 0.82 9.27
CA ARG A 29 -3.60 0.71 10.72
C ARG A 29 -4.95 1.00 11.37
N LYS A 30 -5.44 0.06 12.15
CA LYS A 30 -6.66 0.25 12.94
C LYS A 30 -6.48 -0.37 14.32
N GLU A 31 -6.66 0.43 15.38
CA GLU A 31 -6.55 -0.02 16.78
C GLU A 31 -5.26 -0.81 17.07
N GLY A 32 -4.12 -0.35 16.53
CA GLY A 32 -2.83 -1.02 16.72
C GLY A 32 -2.63 -2.28 15.85
N THR A 33 -3.57 -2.60 14.98
CA THR A 33 -3.51 -3.76 14.08
C THR A 33 -3.19 -3.33 12.65
N SER A 34 -2.25 -4.02 12.00
CA SER A 34 -2.04 -3.90 10.56
C SER A 34 -3.11 -4.72 9.82
N CYS A 35 -3.92 -4.10 8.99
CA CYS A 35 -5.03 -4.75 8.30
C CYS A 35 -5.21 -4.22 6.88
N ILE A 36 -5.92 -4.98 6.05
CA ILE A 36 -6.32 -4.57 4.70
C ILE A 36 -7.69 -5.15 4.34
N ALA A 37 -8.47 -4.45 3.54
CA ALA A 37 -9.71 -4.99 3.02
C ALA A 37 -9.43 -6.15 2.04
N GLU A 38 -10.20 -7.22 2.13
CA GLU A 38 -10.06 -8.41 1.27
C GLU A 38 -10.16 -8.09 -0.22
N THR A 39 -10.80 -6.98 -0.58
CA THR A 39 -10.92 -6.52 -1.97
C THR A 39 -9.57 -6.28 -2.63
N TYR A 40 -8.56 -5.78 -1.90
CA TYR A 40 -7.19 -5.62 -2.41
C TYR A 40 -6.52 -6.97 -2.65
N VAL A 41 -6.66 -7.89 -1.70
CA VAL A 41 -6.13 -9.26 -1.80
C VAL A 41 -6.73 -9.98 -3.00
N ASN A 42 -8.07 -9.93 -3.13
CA ASN A 42 -8.79 -10.55 -4.22
C ASN A 42 -8.43 -9.96 -5.59
N ALA A 43 -8.23 -8.64 -5.68
CA ALA A 43 -7.82 -8.00 -6.93
C ALA A 43 -6.44 -8.48 -7.39
N VAL A 44 -5.47 -8.61 -6.48
CA VAL A 44 -4.13 -9.14 -6.80
C VAL A 44 -4.22 -10.61 -7.25
N LEU A 45 -5.00 -11.44 -6.53
CA LEU A 45 -5.20 -12.85 -6.90
C LEU A 45 -5.86 -13.00 -8.28
N GLN A 46 -6.88 -12.19 -8.59
CA GLN A 46 -7.55 -12.20 -9.89
C GLN A 46 -6.63 -11.76 -11.03
N ALA A 47 -5.65 -10.90 -10.74
CA ALA A 47 -4.63 -10.49 -11.70
C ALA A 47 -3.47 -11.50 -11.85
N GLY A 48 -3.52 -12.66 -11.15
CA GLY A 48 -2.49 -13.69 -11.22
C GLY A 48 -1.29 -13.45 -10.30
N GLY A 49 -1.36 -12.46 -9.40
CA GLY A 49 -0.30 -12.16 -8.43
C GLY A 49 -0.45 -12.92 -7.11
N ALA A 50 0.64 -13.03 -6.36
CA ALA A 50 0.68 -13.52 -4.98
C ALA A 50 0.68 -12.33 -4.02
N PRO A 51 -0.43 -12.04 -3.29
CA PRO A 51 -0.53 -10.89 -2.40
C PRO A 51 0.23 -11.12 -1.10
N LEU A 52 1.05 -10.15 -0.71
CA LEU A 52 1.78 -10.11 0.56
C LEU A 52 1.37 -8.87 1.35
N LEU A 53 0.70 -9.05 2.48
CA LEU A 53 0.38 -7.93 3.36
C LEU A 53 1.66 -7.45 4.06
N LEU A 54 2.02 -6.18 3.85
CA LEU A 54 3.17 -5.55 4.48
C LEU A 54 2.72 -4.88 5.79
N PRO A 55 3.23 -5.28 6.97
CA PRO A 55 2.80 -4.71 8.23
C PRO A 55 3.24 -3.26 8.38
N VAL A 56 2.44 -2.45 9.08
CA VAL A 56 2.81 -1.06 9.40
C VAL A 56 3.94 -1.07 10.42
N THR A 57 5.11 -0.65 10.00
CA THR A 57 6.32 -0.49 10.81
C THR A 57 7.21 0.59 10.21
N THR A 58 8.02 1.25 11.03
CA THR A 58 9.06 2.20 10.59
C THR A 58 10.47 1.62 10.75
N ASP A 59 10.58 0.34 11.09
CA ASP A 59 11.85 -0.36 11.11
C ASP A 59 12.39 -0.51 9.67
N LEU A 60 13.38 0.29 9.34
CA LEU A 60 13.94 0.37 7.99
C LEU A 60 14.59 -0.95 7.54
N HIS A 61 15.20 -1.70 8.46
CA HIS A 61 15.79 -3.00 8.13
C HIS A 61 14.73 -4.03 7.76
N ALA A 62 13.64 -4.08 8.54
CA ALA A 62 12.50 -4.94 8.25
C ALA A 62 11.84 -4.56 6.90
N LEU A 63 11.58 -3.26 6.68
CA LEU A 63 10.99 -2.79 5.41
C LEU A 63 11.88 -3.10 4.22
N THR A 64 13.20 -2.88 4.33
CA THR A 64 14.16 -3.22 3.27
C THR A 64 14.09 -4.70 2.93
N THR A 65 14.11 -5.56 3.94
CA THR A 65 14.02 -7.02 3.75
C THR A 65 12.71 -7.43 3.06
N LEU A 66 11.59 -6.83 3.47
CA LEU A 66 10.29 -7.10 2.85
C LEU A 66 10.26 -6.69 1.38
N VAL A 67 10.71 -5.46 1.08
CA VAL A 67 10.71 -4.92 -0.29
C VAL A 67 11.65 -5.68 -1.21
N GLU A 68 12.77 -6.20 -0.70
CA GLU A 68 13.69 -7.04 -1.47
C GLU A 68 13.04 -8.28 -2.07
N GLY A 69 12.04 -8.81 -1.41
CA GLY A 69 11.30 -9.99 -1.85
C GLY A 69 10.17 -9.73 -2.83
N LEU A 70 9.88 -8.48 -3.21
CA LEU A 70 8.73 -8.10 -4.02
C LEU A 70 9.04 -7.97 -5.51
N ASP A 71 8.04 -8.30 -6.32
CA ASP A 71 8.02 -8.06 -7.77
C ASP A 71 7.18 -6.82 -8.12
N GLY A 72 6.38 -6.29 -7.17
CA GLY A 72 5.62 -5.06 -7.30
C GLY A 72 5.04 -4.59 -5.96
N LEU A 73 4.63 -3.33 -5.90
CA LEU A 73 4.05 -2.69 -4.71
C LEU A 73 2.70 -2.07 -5.02
N LEU A 74 1.68 -2.44 -4.24
CA LEU A 74 0.35 -1.83 -4.22
C LEU A 74 0.22 -0.97 -2.96
N MET A 75 0.20 0.35 -3.14
CA MET A 75 -0.08 1.33 -2.10
C MET A 75 -1.60 1.45 -1.92
N SER A 76 -2.11 1.06 -0.76
CA SER A 76 -3.54 0.99 -0.49
C SER A 76 -4.15 2.35 -0.16
N GLY A 77 -5.49 2.43 -0.22
CA GLY A 77 -6.26 3.57 0.27
C GLY A 77 -6.22 3.71 1.80
N GLY A 78 -6.79 4.79 2.31
CA GLY A 78 -6.83 5.10 3.75
C GLY A 78 -7.34 6.50 4.03
N GLY A 79 -7.11 7.00 5.24
CA GLY A 79 -7.37 8.38 5.66
C GLY A 79 -6.42 9.39 5.01
N ASP A 80 -6.52 10.64 5.42
CA ASP A 80 -5.73 11.75 4.87
C ASP A 80 -4.24 11.61 5.25
N ILE A 81 -3.39 12.21 4.42
CA ILE A 81 -1.95 12.36 4.70
C ILE A 81 -1.77 13.61 5.54
N ASN A 82 -0.93 13.54 6.57
CA ASN A 82 -0.59 14.72 7.36
C ASN A 82 0.15 15.76 6.49
N PRO A 83 -0.42 16.97 6.29
CA PRO A 83 0.15 18.00 5.42
C PRO A 83 1.53 18.47 5.83
N LEU A 84 1.94 18.26 7.08
CA LEU A 84 3.30 18.58 7.55
C LEU A 84 4.39 17.85 6.77
N TYR A 85 4.10 16.67 6.20
CA TYR A 85 5.02 15.99 5.29
C TYR A 85 5.15 16.67 3.92
N LEU A 86 4.25 17.61 3.62
CA LEU A 86 4.26 18.45 2.41
C LEU A 86 4.70 19.89 2.70
N GLU A 87 5.21 20.15 3.92
CA GLU A 87 5.56 21.50 4.40
C GLU A 87 4.35 22.46 4.44
N GLU A 88 3.14 21.91 4.59
CA GLU A 88 1.89 22.68 4.65
C GLU A 88 1.26 22.61 6.04
N GLU A 89 0.59 23.69 6.46
CA GLU A 89 -0.18 23.73 7.71
C GLU A 89 -1.51 22.97 7.57
N PRO A 90 -1.89 22.14 8.57
CA PRO A 90 -3.16 21.41 8.53
C PRO A 90 -4.37 22.35 8.56
N ILE A 91 -5.37 22.07 7.71
CA ILE A 91 -6.66 22.77 7.77
C ILE A 91 -7.65 22.01 8.65
N LYS A 92 -8.74 22.69 9.07
CA LYS A 92 -9.76 22.10 9.96
C LYS A 92 -10.52 20.92 9.35
N ALA A 93 -10.53 20.81 8.03
CA ALA A 93 -11.23 19.73 7.31
C ALA A 93 -10.45 18.42 7.25
N LEU A 94 -9.18 18.41 7.64
CA LEU A 94 -8.32 17.23 7.68
C LEU A 94 -8.92 16.15 8.59
N GLN A 95 -8.98 14.90 8.11
CA GLN A 95 -9.57 13.77 8.85
C GLN A 95 -8.61 12.58 8.87
N ASP A 96 -8.63 11.87 10.02
CA ASP A 96 -8.00 10.55 10.18
C ASP A 96 -6.51 10.45 9.76
N ALA A 97 -5.74 11.54 9.93
CA ALA A 97 -4.30 11.50 9.69
C ALA A 97 -3.59 10.62 10.75
N ASP A 98 -2.81 9.66 10.30
CA ASP A 98 -2.01 8.76 11.15
C ASP A 98 -0.53 8.88 10.78
N ASN A 99 0.23 9.62 11.60
CA ASN A 99 1.65 9.89 11.34
C ASN A 99 2.49 8.62 11.20
N LEU A 100 2.19 7.56 11.95
CA LEU A 100 2.92 6.29 11.83
C LEU A 100 2.65 5.62 10.48
N ARG A 101 1.41 5.72 10.00
CA ARG A 101 1.03 5.23 8.69
C ARG A 101 1.67 6.06 7.57
N ASP A 102 1.75 7.38 7.74
CA ASP A 102 2.38 8.27 6.76
C ASP A 102 3.88 7.97 6.64
N GLU A 103 4.59 7.91 7.76
CA GLU A 103 6.02 7.55 7.79
C GLU A 103 6.28 6.19 7.16
N TYR A 104 5.50 5.18 7.54
CA TYR A 104 5.58 3.85 6.97
C TYR A 104 5.39 3.85 5.44
N ASP A 105 4.34 4.50 4.94
CA ASP A 105 4.05 4.53 3.50
C ASP A 105 5.13 5.28 2.71
N ILE A 106 5.67 6.38 3.26
CA ILE A 106 6.75 7.14 2.64
C ILE A 106 8.01 6.29 2.54
N LEU A 107 8.42 5.62 3.64
CA LEU A 107 9.59 4.75 3.66
C LEU A 107 9.44 3.58 2.69
N LEU A 108 8.30 2.91 2.71
CA LEU A 108 7.99 1.78 1.85
C LEU A 108 8.08 2.17 0.37
N LEU A 109 7.49 3.32 0.02
CA LEU A 109 7.49 3.83 -1.34
C LEU A 109 8.90 4.21 -1.81
N GLN A 110 9.69 4.89 -0.97
CA GLN A 110 11.08 5.24 -1.29
C GLN A 110 11.95 4.00 -1.54
N LEU A 111 11.80 2.95 -0.72
CA LEU A 111 12.49 1.69 -0.92
C LEU A 111 12.09 1.01 -2.24
N ALA A 112 10.81 1.02 -2.58
CA ALA A 112 10.32 0.45 -3.84
C ALA A 112 10.81 1.24 -5.07
N LEU A 113 10.85 2.58 -4.99
CA LEU A 113 11.42 3.44 -6.04
C LEU A 113 12.92 3.18 -6.23
N ASN A 114 13.69 3.06 -5.15
CA ASN A 114 15.12 2.74 -5.22
C ASN A 114 15.38 1.39 -5.88
N ARG A 115 14.49 0.43 -5.70
CA ARG A 115 14.56 -0.89 -6.33
C ARG A 115 13.96 -0.92 -7.74
N GLN A 116 13.35 0.15 -8.18
CA GLN A 116 12.72 0.26 -9.50
C GLN A 116 11.66 -0.82 -9.78
N ILE A 117 10.99 -1.33 -8.73
CA ILE A 117 9.86 -2.24 -8.91
C ILE A 117 8.60 -1.47 -9.30
N PRO A 118 7.67 -2.07 -10.05
CA PRO A 118 6.39 -1.45 -10.38
C PRO A 118 5.61 -1.04 -9.14
N ILE A 119 5.03 0.15 -9.17
CA ILE A 119 4.23 0.71 -8.06
C ILE A 119 2.86 1.11 -8.59
N PHE A 120 1.81 0.72 -7.87
CA PHE A 120 0.43 1.14 -8.14
C PHE A 120 -0.21 1.71 -6.88
N GLY A 121 -0.70 2.94 -6.95
CA GLY A 121 -1.35 3.64 -5.84
C GLY A 121 -2.86 3.75 -6.04
N ILE A 122 -3.64 3.43 -5.00
CA ILE A 122 -5.10 3.55 -4.99
C ILE A 122 -5.52 4.57 -3.94
N CYS A 123 -6.32 5.60 -4.34
CA CYS A 123 -6.83 6.64 -3.46
C CYS A 123 -5.68 7.30 -2.67
N ARG A 124 -5.63 7.15 -1.33
CA ARG A 124 -4.52 7.64 -0.51
C ARG A 124 -3.15 7.18 -1.02
N GLY A 125 -3.02 5.92 -1.46
CA GLY A 125 -1.76 5.41 -2.02
C GLY A 125 -1.29 6.21 -3.25
N HIS A 126 -2.19 6.64 -4.11
CA HIS A 126 -1.86 7.54 -5.23
C HIS A 126 -1.41 8.93 -4.73
N GLN A 127 -2.04 9.44 -3.66
CA GLN A 127 -1.65 10.71 -3.04
C GLN A 127 -0.24 10.63 -2.43
N VAL A 128 0.09 9.53 -1.74
CA VAL A 128 1.45 9.30 -1.20
C VAL A 128 2.49 9.26 -2.33
N VAL A 129 2.19 8.58 -3.44
CA VAL A 129 3.08 8.55 -4.62
C VAL A 129 3.31 9.96 -5.15
N ASN A 130 2.25 10.77 -5.31
CA ASN A 130 2.36 12.15 -5.77
C ASN A 130 3.21 13.00 -4.81
N ALA A 131 2.96 12.90 -3.51
CA ALA A 131 3.68 13.64 -2.46
C ALA A 131 5.18 13.29 -2.43
N VAL A 132 5.53 12.02 -2.43
CA VAL A 132 6.94 11.55 -2.40
C VAL A 132 7.71 11.97 -3.66
N LEU A 133 7.02 12.10 -4.79
CA LEU A 133 7.61 12.59 -6.04
C LEU A 133 7.66 14.13 -6.13
N GLY A 134 7.30 14.85 -5.05
CA GLY A 134 7.36 16.31 -4.95
C GLY A 134 6.12 17.04 -5.47
N GLY A 135 5.02 16.32 -5.67
CA GLY A 135 3.72 16.91 -6.01
C GLY A 135 3.01 17.49 -4.80
N THR A 136 2.01 18.34 -5.04
CA THR A 136 1.14 18.93 -4.02
C THR A 136 -0.22 18.25 -3.96
N LEU A 137 -0.95 18.44 -2.84
CA LEU A 137 -2.27 17.87 -2.62
C LEU A 137 -3.25 18.93 -2.14
N TYR A 138 -4.49 18.85 -2.58
CA TYR A 138 -5.59 19.49 -1.87
C TYR A 138 -5.89 18.69 -0.61
N GLN A 139 -5.79 19.30 0.56
CA GLN A 139 -6.13 18.67 1.84
C GLN A 139 -7.64 18.40 1.94
N ASP A 140 -8.45 19.29 1.35
CA ASP A 140 -9.89 19.12 1.16
C ASP A 140 -10.31 19.78 -0.14
N ILE A 141 -10.88 19.00 -1.05
CA ILE A 141 -11.25 19.46 -2.40
C ILE A 141 -12.32 20.55 -2.34
N TYR A 142 -13.32 20.38 -1.47
CA TYR A 142 -14.44 21.31 -1.39
C TYR A 142 -14.04 22.68 -0.82
N THR A 143 -13.13 22.67 0.15
CA THR A 143 -12.66 23.91 0.80
C THR A 143 -11.65 24.65 -0.06
N GLN A 144 -10.72 23.94 -0.72
CA GLN A 144 -9.57 24.54 -1.39
C GLN A 144 -9.75 24.71 -2.90
N ALA A 145 -10.42 23.77 -3.58
CA ALA A 145 -10.59 23.82 -5.03
C ALA A 145 -11.82 24.63 -5.49
N GLN A 146 -12.62 25.18 -4.55
CA GLN A 146 -13.87 25.90 -4.84
C GLN A 146 -14.81 25.16 -5.78
N THR A 147 -14.78 23.84 -5.74
CA THR A 147 -15.69 23.01 -6.56
C THR A 147 -17.06 22.97 -5.91
N THR A 148 -18.08 23.35 -6.66
CA THR A 148 -19.49 23.09 -6.28
C THR A 148 -19.77 21.59 -6.47
N GLN A 149 -20.46 21.01 -5.47
CA GLN A 149 -21.02 19.64 -5.59
C GLN A 149 -22.08 19.58 -6.68
#